data_b960bca629cb961c1a892d2d9444c083
#
_entry.id   b960bca629cb961c1a892d2d9444c083
#
_cell.length_a   1.000
_cell.length_b   1.000
_cell.length_c   1.000
_cell.angle_alpha   90.00
_cell.angle_beta   90.00
_cell.angle_gamma   90.00
#
_symmetry.space_group_name_H-M   'P 1'
#
loop_
_entity.id
_entity.type
_entity.pdbx_description
1 polymer ?
#
loop_
_entity_poly.entity_id
_entity_poly.type
_entity_poly.pdbx_seq_one_letter_code
_entity_poly.pdbx_strand_id
1 'polypeptide(L)'
;FIQMVRALRTAIGPDALLSVTAPADRIPTDPDVPIGSTAEPDLTWDMNFKQRVALLRVNEIVVMPHASGLEDAAQYTVWVAYQVESYATAINQLDRPADIIVALPTYDAAPDRDPEIENVRAAIKGVKEGVKRAEASGELVKGVGLYEYKSTDSLEWTYFRTDWLGKE
;
A
#
# COMPACT_ATOMS: atom_id res chain seq x y z
N PHE A 1 -11.82 -14.48 2.51
CA PHE A 1 -10.81 -13.96 1.59
C PHE A 1 -9.83 -15.07 1.12
N ILE A 2 -9.06 -15.70 2.00
CA ILE A 2 -8.06 -16.73 1.66
C ILE A 2 -8.64 -17.87 0.79
N GLN A 3 -9.82 -18.38 1.16
CA GLN A 3 -10.49 -19.45 0.38
C GLN A 3 -10.89 -18.98 -1.02
N MET A 4 -11.38 -17.75 -1.16
CA MET A 4 -11.73 -17.16 -2.44
C MET A 4 -10.49 -17.01 -3.34
N VAL A 5 -9.40 -16.45 -2.83
CA VAL A 5 -8.16 -16.30 -3.59
C VAL A 5 -7.59 -17.66 -4.01
N ARG A 6 -7.64 -18.67 -3.14
CA ARG A 6 -7.22 -20.03 -3.47
C ARG A 6 -8.07 -20.64 -4.60
N ALA A 7 -9.39 -20.51 -4.50
CA ALA A 7 -10.30 -21.00 -5.55
C ALA A 7 -10.06 -20.30 -6.88
N LEU A 8 -9.86 -18.99 -6.85
CA LEU A 8 -9.56 -18.20 -8.04
C LEU A 8 -8.23 -18.65 -8.67
N ARG A 9 -7.15 -18.77 -7.88
CA ARG A 9 -5.85 -19.27 -8.38
C ARG A 9 -5.98 -20.66 -9.01
N THR A 10 -6.77 -21.55 -8.41
CA THR A 10 -7.04 -22.87 -8.96
C THR A 10 -7.77 -22.79 -10.31
N ALA A 11 -8.75 -21.90 -10.42
CA ALA A 11 -9.56 -21.75 -11.61
C ALA A 11 -8.80 -21.14 -12.81
N ILE A 12 -7.94 -20.14 -12.55
CA ILE A 12 -7.19 -19.44 -13.60
C ILE A 12 -5.85 -20.11 -13.97
N GLY A 13 -5.41 -21.08 -13.17
CA GLY A 13 -4.14 -21.78 -13.38
C GLY A 13 -2.91 -21.03 -12.83
N PRO A 14 -1.73 -21.67 -12.85
CA PRO A 14 -0.51 -21.13 -12.22
C PRO A 14 0.12 -19.96 -13.00
N ASP A 15 -0.11 -19.87 -14.31
CA ASP A 15 0.59 -18.93 -15.20
C ASP A 15 -0.16 -17.59 -15.36
N ALA A 16 -1.43 -17.53 -14.96
CA ALA A 16 -2.20 -16.30 -15.02
C ALA A 16 -1.75 -15.31 -13.94
N LEU A 17 -1.67 -14.03 -14.27
CA LEU A 17 -1.40 -12.97 -13.30
C LEU A 17 -2.58 -12.82 -12.33
N LEU A 18 -2.29 -12.88 -11.06
CA LEU A 18 -3.26 -12.67 -9.98
C LEU A 18 -2.75 -11.56 -9.06
N SER A 19 -3.44 -10.43 -9.12
CA SER A 19 -3.23 -9.30 -8.21
C SER A 19 -4.34 -9.28 -7.18
N VAL A 20 -3.99 -8.92 -5.95
CA VAL A 20 -4.95 -8.74 -4.85
C VAL A 20 -4.74 -7.39 -4.19
N THR A 21 -5.83 -6.72 -3.86
CA THR A 21 -5.76 -5.50 -3.03
C THR A 21 -5.74 -5.84 -1.56
N ALA A 22 -4.95 -5.11 -0.81
CA ALA A 22 -4.77 -5.27 0.62
C ALA A 22 -4.99 -3.92 1.33
N PRO A 23 -5.77 -3.90 2.42
CA PRO A 23 -5.90 -2.70 3.24
C PRO A 23 -4.60 -2.38 3.98
N ALA A 24 -4.48 -1.15 4.41
CA ALA A 24 -3.43 -0.72 5.32
C ALA A 24 -3.62 -1.32 6.73
N ASP A 25 -2.52 -1.45 7.46
CA ASP A 25 -2.56 -1.75 8.89
C ASP A 25 -3.05 -0.50 9.64
N ARG A 26 -4.28 -0.54 10.12
CA ARG A 26 -4.90 0.58 10.82
C ARG A 26 -4.30 0.83 12.19
N ILE A 27 -3.80 -0.22 12.83
CA ILE A 27 -3.12 -0.16 14.11
C ILE A 27 -1.68 -0.64 13.91
N PRO A 28 -0.74 0.29 13.67
CA PRO A 28 0.68 -0.05 13.57
C PRO A 28 1.18 -0.74 14.85
N THR A 29 2.10 -1.67 14.69
CA THR A 29 2.80 -2.30 15.83
C THR A 29 3.99 -1.47 16.32
N ASP A 30 4.44 -0.52 15.51
CA ASP A 30 5.48 0.43 15.86
C ASP A 30 4.85 1.62 16.63
N PRO A 31 5.28 1.89 17.89
CA PRO A 31 4.71 2.96 18.68
C PRO A 31 5.00 4.38 18.16
N ASP A 32 6.00 4.54 17.30
CA ASP A 32 6.35 5.83 16.70
C ASP A 32 5.52 6.15 15.44
N VAL A 33 4.68 5.20 15.01
CA VAL A 33 3.80 5.40 13.85
C VAL A 33 2.42 5.87 14.32
N PRO A 34 1.91 6.97 13.78
CA PRO A 34 0.63 7.53 14.21
C PRO A 34 -0.55 6.60 13.91
N ILE A 35 -1.54 6.63 14.79
CA ILE A 35 -2.82 5.91 14.64
C ILE A 35 -3.88 6.96 14.35
N GLY A 36 -4.58 6.79 13.23
CA GLY A 36 -5.65 7.68 12.84
C GLY A 36 -6.97 7.42 13.57
N SER A 37 -7.85 8.40 13.55
CA SER A 37 -9.16 8.34 14.22
C SER A 37 -10.11 7.28 13.64
N THR A 38 -9.86 6.80 12.42
CA THR A 38 -10.63 5.75 11.74
C THR A 38 -10.05 4.36 11.92
N ALA A 39 -9.09 4.18 12.82
CA ALA A 39 -8.43 2.90 13.06
C ALA A 39 -9.42 1.85 13.58
N GLU A 40 -9.61 0.80 12.81
CA GLU A 40 -10.45 -0.35 13.17
C GLU A 40 -9.60 -1.63 13.17
N PRO A 41 -9.48 -2.33 14.30
CA PRO A 41 -8.61 -3.52 14.41
C PRO A 41 -8.94 -4.62 13.40
N ASP A 42 -10.21 -4.79 13.10
CA ASP A 42 -10.70 -5.86 12.22
C ASP A 42 -10.33 -5.65 10.74
N LEU A 43 -9.88 -4.43 10.38
CA LEU A 43 -9.43 -4.09 9.03
C LEU A 43 -7.90 -4.14 8.87
N THR A 44 -7.20 -4.66 9.86
CA THR A 44 -5.73 -4.77 9.83
C THR A 44 -5.32 -6.18 9.42
N TRP A 45 -4.37 -6.25 8.49
CA TRP A 45 -3.72 -7.50 8.12
C TRP A 45 -2.42 -7.67 8.89
N ASP A 46 -2.41 -8.55 9.87
CA ASP A 46 -1.19 -8.90 10.59
C ASP A 46 -0.15 -9.58 9.67
N MET A 47 1.08 -9.70 10.16
CA MET A 47 2.18 -10.33 9.43
C MET A 47 1.82 -11.74 8.93
N ASN A 48 1.19 -12.54 9.75
CA ASN A 48 0.80 -13.91 9.41
C ASN A 48 -0.22 -13.94 8.27
N PHE A 49 -1.21 -13.03 8.30
CA PHE A 49 -2.20 -12.95 7.24
C PHE A 49 -1.58 -12.51 5.90
N LYS A 50 -0.67 -11.52 5.91
CA LYS A 50 0.08 -11.08 4.72
C LYS A 50 0.86 -12.23 4.09
N GLN A 51 1.59 -13.01 4.90
CA GLN A 51 2.32 -14.19 4.45
C GLN A 51 1.40 -15.26 3.86
N ARG A 52 0.28 -15.54 4.52
CA ARG A 52 -0.70 -16.50 4.03
C ARG A 52 -1.32 -16.13 2.68
N VAL A 53 -1.54 -14.84 2.45
CA VAL A 53 -2.01 -14.34 1.15
C VAL A 53 -0.94 -14.54 0.07
N ALA A 54 0.30 -14.15 0.34
CA ALA A 54 1.41 -14.33 -0.60
C ALA A 54 1.66 -15.82 -0.95
N LEU A 55 1.54 -16.72 0.03
CA LEU A 55 1.65 -18.19 -0.17
C LEU A 55 0.55 -18.79 -1.08
N LEU A 56 -0.51 -18.04 -1.39
CA LEU A 56 -1.52 -18.47 -2.37
C LEU A 56 -1.05 -18.28 -3.83
N ARG A 57 0.22 -17.96 -4.04
CA ARG A 57 0.80 -17.66 -5.35
C ARG A 57 0.12 -16.48 -6.05
N VAL A 58 -0.20 -15.46 -5.30
CA VAL A 58 -0.52 -14.15 -5.88
C VAL A 58 0.76 -13.58 -6.47
N ASN A 59 0.67 -12.94 -7.62
CA ASN A 59 1.81 -12.32 -8.29
C ASN A 59 2.08 -10.94 -7.71
N GLU A 60 1.01 -10.26 -7.27
CA GLU A 60 1.08 -8.87 -6.85
C GLU A 60 0.12 -8.61 -5.70
N ILE A 61 0.58 -7.82 -4.74
CA ILE A 61 -0.23 -7.27 -3.65
C ILE A 61 -0.27 -5.75 -3.83
N VAL A 62 -1.46 -5.20 -4.07
CA VAL A 62 -1.68 -3.76 -4.13
C VAL A 62 -2.06 -3.26 -2.75
N VAL A 63 -1.13 -2.60 -2.09
CA VAL A 63 -1.37 -1.99 -0.77
C VAL A 63 -2.11 -0.67 -0.95
N MET A 64 -3.20 -0.50 -0.22
CA MET A 64 -4.06 0.68 -0.27
C MET A 64 -3.95 1.49 1.04
N PRO A 65 -2.99 2.42 1.17
CA PRO A 65 -2.85 3.26 2.35
C PRO A 65 -3.84 4.44 2.29
N HIS A 66 -5.12 4.13 2.37
CA HIS A 66 -6.23 5.07 2.22
C HIS A 66 -7.08 5.15 3.49
N ALA A 67 -7.83 6.24 3.63
CA ALA A 67 -8.74 6.49 4.74
C ALA A 67 -8.05 6.31 6.11
N SER A 68 -6.89 6.91 6.27
CA SER A 68 -6.04 6.76 7.46
C SER A 68 -6.66 7.39 8.72
N GLY A 69 -7.49 8.43 8.55
CA GLY A 69 -8.02 9.23 9.64
C GLY A 69 -6.98 10.06 10.39
N LEU A 70 -5.83 10.31 9.77
CA LEU A 70 -4.76 11.16 10.29
C LEU A 70 -5.09 12.64 10.08
N GLU A 71 -4.44 13.52 10.85
CA GLU A 71 -4.76 14.94 10.92
C GLU A 71 -3.77 15.83 10.15
N ASP A 72 -2.64 15.27 9.68
CA ASP A 72 -1.67 16.01 8.87
C ASP A 72 -0.90 15.12 7.87
N ALA A 73 -0.41 15.73 6.80
CA ALA A 73 0.29 15.03 5.73
C ALA A 73 1.68 14.48 6.13
N ALA A 74 2.30 15.02 7.18
CA ALA A 74 3.58 14.48 7.67
C ALA A 74 3.35 13.18 8.44
N GLN A 75 2.32 13.11 9.27
CA GLN A 75 1.89 11.88 9.92
C GLN A 75 1.48 10.83 8.87
N TYR A 76 0.74 11.23 7.84
CA TYR A 76 0.37 10.34 6.75
C TYR A 76 1.60 9.79 6.01
N THR A 77 2.62 10.61 5.76
CA THR A 77 3.89 10.17 5.18
C THR A 77 4.56 9.07 6.01
N VAL A 78 4.63 9.25 7.34
CA VAL A 78 5.21 8.25 8.27
C VAL A 78 4.41 6.96 8.25
N TRP A 79 3.09 7.07 8.24
CA TRP A 79 2.19 5.93 8.22
C TRP A 79 2.27 5.13 6.90
N VAL A 80 2.37 5.81 5.76
CA VAL A 80 2.60 5.16 4.45
C VAL A 80 3.95 4.44 4.43
N ALA A 81 5.01 5.06 4.97
CA ALA A 81 6.32 4.44 5.06
C ALA A 81 6.27 3.12 5.87
N TYR A 82 5.57 3.13 7.00
CA TYR A 82 5.33 1.92 7.79
C TYR A 82 4.57 0.85 7.00
N GLN A 83 3.53 1.22 6.24
CA GLN A 83 2.78 0.25 5.44
C GLN A 83 3.69 -0.48 4.45
N VAL A 84 4.52 0.26 3.74
CA VAL A 84 5.46 -0.29 2.76
C VAL A 84 6.47 -1.23 3.42
N GLU A 85 7.11 -0.78 4.50
CA GLU A 85 8.07 -1.57 5.27
C GLU A 85 7.43 -2.85 5.83
N SER A 86 6.25 -2.73 6.44
CA SER A 86 5.52 -3.84 7.06
C SER A 86 5.14 -4.92 6.05
N TYR A 87 4.61 -4.53 4.87
CA TYR A 87 4.29 -5.48 3.82
C TYR A 87 5.53 -6.13 3.23
N ALA A 88 6.54 -5.36 2.89
CA ALA A 88 7.78 -5.86 2.30
C ALA A 88 8.49 -6.86 3.23
N THR A 89 8.64 -6.50 4.50
CA THR A 89 9.30 -7.35 5.50
C THR A 89 8.50 -8.63 5.76
N ALA A 90 7.16 -8.54 5.80
CA ALA A 90 6.31 -9.69 6.06
C ALA A 90 6.47 -10.80 5.00
N ILE A 91 6.65 -10.45 3.73
CA ILE A 91 6.65 -11.42 2.64
C ILE A 91 8.03 -11.73 2.06
N ASN A 92 9.06 -10.95 2.38
CA ASN A 92 10.42 -11.13 1.85
C ASN A 92 11.05 -12.49 2.22
N GLN A 93 10.62 -13.08 3.33
CA GLN A 93 11.15 -14.37 3.80
C GLN A 93 10.58 -15.58 3.05
N LEU A 94 9.65 -15.38 2.14
CA LEU A 94 9.03 -16.44 1.37
C LEU A 94 9.90 -16.80 0.16
N ASP A 95 9.93 -18.08 -0.22
CA ASP A 95 10.66 -18.57 -1.40
C ASP A 95 10.24 -17.87 -2.70
N ARG A 96 8.99 -17.44 -2.76
CA ARG A 96 8.41 -16.71 -3.89
C ARG A 96 7.54 -15.58 -3.37
N PRO A 97 8.14 -14.45 -2.99
CA PRO A 97 7.38 -13.30 -2.55
C PRO A 97 6.59 -12.70 -3.73
N ALA A 98 5.44 -12.11 -3.43
CA ALA A 98 4.70 -11.33 -4.39
C ALA A 98 5.37 -9.96 -4.61
N ASP A 99 5.17 -9.37 -5.77
CA ASP A 99 5.50 -7.97 -6.00
C ASP A 99 4.54 -7.06 -5.22
N ILE A 100 5.01 -5.90 -4.79
CA ILE A 100 4.20 -4.91 -4.08
C ILE A 100 4.01 -3.69 -4.98
N ILE A 101 2.76 -3.28 -5.11
CA ILE A 101 2.36 -1.98 -5.68
C ILE A 101 1.68 -1.18 -4.59
N VAL A 102 1.94 0.12 -4.51
CA VAL A 102 1.28 1.00 -3.56
C VAL A 102 0.29 1.91 -4.30
N ALA A 103 -0.98 1.86 -3.92
CA ALA A 103 -2.01 2.70 -4.51
C ALA A 103 -1.97 4.10 -3.88
N LEU A 104 -1.51 5.08 -4.64
CA LEU A 104 -1.47 6.49 -4.21
C LEU A 104 -2.88 7.09 -4.27
N PRO A 105 -3.32 7.83 -3.24
CA PRO A 105 -4.64 8.43 -3.21
C PRO A 105 -4.74 9.62 -4.16
N THR A 106 -5.79 9.63 -4.99
CA THR A 106 -6.19 10.73 -5.87
C THR A 106 -7.71 10.90 -5.86
N TYR A 107 -8.35 10.52 -4.76
CA TYR A 107 -9.80 10.57 -4.59
C TYR A 107 -10.28 11.91 -4.05
N ASP A 108 -11.54 12.23 -4.32
CA ASP A 108 -12.21 13.39 -3.73
C ASP A 108 -12.42 13.24 -2.22
N ALA A 109 -12.59 14.36 -1.54
CA ALA A 109 -12.89 14.40 -0.11
C ALA A 109 -14.16 13.59 0.23
N ALA A 110 -14.10 12.84 1.31
CA ALA A 110 -15.22 12.10 1.89
C ALA A 110 -15.10 12.13 3.42
N PRO A 111 -16.13 11.71 4.18
CA PRO A 111 -16.09 11.76 5.64
C PRO A 111 -14.91 11.03 6.29
N ASP A 112 -14.37 10.02 5.61
CA ASP A 112 -13.25 9.20 6.04
C ASP A 112 -11.93 9.49 5.27
N ARG A 113 -11.91 10.51 4.41
CA ARG A 113 -10.81 10.83 3.51
C ARG A 113 -10.63 12.33 3.33
N ASP A 114 -9.42 12.79 3.54
CA ASP A 114 -9.02 14.19 3.35
C ASP A 114 -7.86 14.27 2.34
N PRO A 115 -8.10 14.73 1.09
CA PRO A 115 -7.08 14.83 0.05
C PRO A 115 -6.01 15.90 0.35
N GLU A 116 -6.21 16.80 1.30
CA GLU A 116 -5.17 17.72 1.77
C GLU A 116 -4.11 16.99 2.60
N ILE A 117 -4.51 15.94 3.30
CA ILE A 117 -3.67 15.11 4.16
C ILE A 117 -3.17 13.90 3.38
N GLU A 118 -4.11 13.13 2.83
CA GLU A 118 -3.85 11.91 2.06
C GLU A 118 -3.66 12.25 0.58
N ASN A 119 -2.55 12.88 0.24
CA ASN A 119 -2.27 13.35 -1.11
C ASN A 119 -1.09 12.60 -1.76
N VAL A 120 -1.01 12.71 -3.08
CA VAL A 120 0.00 12.02 -3.90
C VAL A 120 1.43 12.31 -3.46
N ARG A 121 1.76 13.57 -3.11
CA ARG A 121 3.13 13.93 -2.70
C ARG A 121 3.53 13.30 -1.38
N ALA A 122 2.65 13.38 -0.38
CA ALA A 122 2.86 12.76 0.92
C ALA A 122 3.00 11.25 0.78
N ALA A 123 2.14 10.63 -0.04
CA ALA A 123 2.19 9.20 -0.32
C ALA A 123 3.49 8.80 -1.02
N ILE A 124 3.93 9.50 -2.08
CA ILE A 124 5.19 9.22 -2.78
C ILE A 124 6.38 9.31 -1.82
N LYS A 125 6.42 10.36 -0.98
CA LYS A 125 7.46 10.51 0.02
C LYS A 125 7.47 9.33 1.01
N GLY A 126 6.30 8.92 1.47
CA GLY A 126 6.13 7.77 2.35
C GLY A 126 6.59 6.46 1.70
N VAL A 127 6.21 6.22 0.43
CA VAL A 127 6.67 5.02 -0.30
C VAL A 127 8.19 4.99 -0.40
N LYS A 128 8.83 6.08 -0.82
CA LYS A 128 10.29 6.17 -0.92
C LYS A 128 10.99 5.92 0.42
N GLU A 129 10.46 6.49 1.49
CA GLU A 129 10.99 6.30 2.84
C GLU A 129 10.79 4.84 3.31
N GLY A 130 9.62 4.26 3.06
CA GLY A 130 9.31 2.86 3.42
C GLY A 130 10.18 1.86 2.66
N VAL A 131 10.43 2.07 1.37
CA VAL A 131 11.38 1.27 0.59
C VAL A 131 12.78 1.31 1.20
N LYS A 132 13.23 2.51 1.59
CA LYS A 132 14.53 2.68 2.25
C LYS A 132 14.60 1.97 3.60
N ARG A 133 13.56 2.07 4.43
CA ARG A 133 13.50 1.40 5.75
C ARG A 133 13.44 -0.12 5.62
N ALA A 134 12.75 -0.63 4.60
CA ALA A 134 12.65 -2.06 4.33
C ALA A 134 13.98 -2.68 3.86
N GLU A 135 15.02 -1.88 3.59
CA GLU A 135 16.33 -2.34 3.12
C GLU A 135 16.20 -3.30 1.92
N ALA A 136 16.79 -4.49 1.99
CA ALA A 136 16.72 -5.49 0.92
C ALA A 136 15.26 -5.91 0.58
N SER A 137 14.35 -5.89 1.55
CA SER A 137 12.93 -6.20 1.32
C SER A 137 12.24 -5.14 0.46
N GLY A 138 12.75 -3.93 0.43
CA GLY A 138 12.24 -2.83 -0.41
C GLY A 138 12.28 -3.13 -1.91
N GLU A 139 13.12 -4.07 -2.35
CA GLU A 139 13.18 -4.53 -3.74
C GLU A 139 11.86 -5.20 -4.22
N LEU A 140 11.01 -5.63 -3.30
CA LEU A 140 9.69 -6.17 -3.64
C LEU A 140 8.70 -5.09 -4.08
N VAL A 141 8.96 -3.82 -3.76
CA VAL A 141 8.11 -2.69 -4.18
C VAL A 141 8.46 -2.31 -5.61
N LYS A 142 7.63 -2.77 -6.56
CA LYS A 142 7.88 -2.59 -7.99
C LYS A 142 7.34 -1.29 -8.55
N GLY A 143 6.42 -0.64 -7.83
CA GLY A 143 5.86 0.61 -8.32
C GLY A 143 4.72 1.14 -7.48
N VAL A 144 4.10 2.17 -8.03
CA VAL A 144 2.89 2.79 -7.49
C VAL A 144 1.82 2.88 -8.57
N GLY A 145 0.56 2.93 -8.15
CA GLY A 145 -0.58 3.20 -9.01
C GLY A 145 -1.40 4.37 -8.46
N LEU A 146 -2.08 5.14 -9.32
CA LEU A 146 -2.98 6.20 -8.89
C LEU A 146 -4.38 5.63 -8.63
N TYR A 147 -4.97 5.96 -7.51
CA TYR A 147 -6.31 5.56 -7.13
C TYR A 147 -7.14 6.77 -6.66
N GLU A 148 -8.06 7.26 -7.50
CA GLU A 148 -8.51 6.67 -8.76
C GLU A 148 -8.29 7.63 -9.95
N TYR A 149 -8.15 7.07 -11.13
CA TYR A 149 -7.83 7.81 -12.36
C TYR A 149 -8.79 8.97 -12.66
N LYS A 150 -10.09 8.80 -12.46
CA LYS A 150 -11.09 9.82 -12.85
C LYS A 150 -11.07 11.06 -11.97
N SER A 151 -10.59 10.98 -10.73
CA SER A 151 -10.45 12.09 -9.80
C SER A 151 -9.03 12.67 -9.79
N THR A 152 -8.07 11.99 -10.46
CA THR A 152 -6.69 12.48 -10.56
C THR A 152 -6.63 13.77 -11.37
N ASP A 153 -6.26 14.87 -10.75
CA ASP A 153 -6.16 16.17 -11.39
C ASP A 153 -4.79 16.43 -12.08
N SER A 154 -4.65 17.58 -12.75
CA SER A 154 -3.42 17.93 -13.47
C SER A 154 -2.21 18.17 -12.56
N LEU A 155 -2.43 18.60 -11.33
CA LEU A 155 -1.38 18.84 -10.34
C LEU A 155 -0.87 17.52 -9.77
N GLU A 156 -1.76 16.59 -9.45
CA GLU A 156 -1.43 15.23 -9.01
C GLU A 156 -0.67 14.45 -10.08
N TRP A 157 -1.09 14.57 -11.35
CA TRP A 157 -0.34 14.03 -12.48
C TRP A 157 1.06 14.64 -12.60
N THR A 158 1.20 15.92 -12.29
CA THR A 158 2.52 16.58 -12.28
C THR A 158 3.38 16.00 -11.16
N TYR A 159 2.87 15.88 -9.94
CA TYR A 159 3.60 15.29 -8.83
C TYR A 159 4.00 13.83 -9.11
N PHE A 160 3.10 13.04 -9.69
CA PHE A 160 3.43 11.68 -10.09
C PHE A 160 4.59 11.64 -11.10
N ARG A 161 4.58 12.51 -12.12
CA ARG A 161 5.65 12.58 -13.12
C ARG A 161 6.97 13.05 -12.52
N THR A 162 6.95 14.14 -11.76
CA THR A 162 8.18 14.74 -11.22
C THR A 162 8.74 13.96 -10.04
N ASP A 163 7.88 13.66 -9.07
CA ASP A 163 8.33 13.15 -7.78
C ASP A 163 8.48 11.60 -7.79
N TRP A 164 7.73 10.90 -8.65
CA TRP A 164 7.89 9.44 -8.79
C TRP A 164 8.72 9.05 -10.01
N LEU A 165 8.33 9.48 -11.21
CA LEU A 165 9.01 9.08 -12.45
C LEU A 165 10.30 9.85 -12.73
N GLY A 166 10.57 10.95 -12.03
CA GLY A 166 11.75 11.80 -12.28
C GLY A 166 11.72 12.47 -13.67
N LYS A 167 10.53 12.76 -14.20
CA LYS A 167 10.32 13.36 -15.53
C LYS A 167 9.79 14.80 -15.35
N GLU A 168 10.39 15.74 -16.04
CA GLU A 168 9.89 17.12 -16.14
C GLU A 168 8.65 17.21 -17.06
#